data_ad5a592a20c860a4d77e9540ad8d7a64
#
_entry.id   ad5a592a20c860a4d77e9540ad8d7a64
#
_cell.length_a   1.000
_cell.length_b   1.000
_cell.length_c   1.000
_cell.angle_alpha   90.00
_cell.angle_beta   90.00
_cell.angle_gamma   90.00
#
_symmetry.space_group_name_H-M   'P 1'
#
loop_
_entity.id
_entity.type
_entity.pdbx_description
1 polymer ?
#
loop_
_entity_poly.entity_id
_entity_poly.type
_entity_poly.pdbx_seq_one_letter_code
_entity_poly.pdbx_strand_id
1 'polypeptide(L)'
;MDMTQLKERVAYHAIDTLFSEGKIFDGMKIGLGTGSTAMPAVHRLAQLLSSGKLKKIYAVPTSFQTSIECEKLGIPIYSLSSQQIGGSLDLAIDGADEIDPYKNLIKGGGAALLREKIIAYNSKEFIVIADERKKVKSMGKGFALPIEIIPEARLSITKTLETQGIEVVLREGVKKMGPVVTDNGNFIIDVRWPEAADVDPKALEESLNKITGVVENGFFT
;
A
#
# COMPACT_ATOMS: atom_id res chain seq x y z
N MET A 1 13.79 -4.32 21.78
CA MET A 1 12.95 -3.26 21.21
C MET A 1 11.68 -3.92 20.69
N ASP A 2 10.52 -3.45 21.12
CA ASP A 2 9.22 -3.93 20.62
C ASP A 2 9.05 -3.55 19.15
N MET A 3 8.27 -4.35 18.41
CA MET A 3 8.00 -4.14 16.98
C MET A 3 7.32 -2.81 16.68
N THR A 4 6.45 -2.37 17.57
CA THR A 4 5.79 -1.07 17.45
C THR A 4 6.81 0.07 17.51
N GLN A 5 7.72 0.02 18.47
CA GLN A 5 8.81 0.98 18.63
C GLN A 5 9.78 0.98 17.42
N LEU A 6 10.04 -0.21 16.84
CA LEU A 6 10.90 -0.30 15.65
C LEU A 6 10.25 0.39 14.44
N LYS A 7 8.98 0.13 14.19
CA LYS A 7 8.23 0.76 13.09
C LYS A 7 8.15 2.28 13.26
N GLU A 8 7.91 2.74 14.48
CA GLU A 8 7.89 4.18 14.79
C GLU A 8 9.25 4.83 14.51
N ARG A 9 10.35 4.22 14.99
CA ARG A 9 11.71 4.73 14.75
C ARG A 9 12.04 4.82 13.26
N VAL A 10 11.74 3.77 12.49
CA VAL A 10 12.01 3.74 11.06
C VAL A 10 11.20 4.83 10.34
N ALA A 11 9.92 4.95 10.67
CA ALA A 11 9.06 5.95 10.07
C ALA A 11 9.47 7.39 10.43
N TYR A 12 9.78 7.65 11.68
CA TYR A 12 10.24 8.98 12.13
C TYR A 12 11.57 9.34 11.49
N HIS A 13 12.52 8.40 11.44
CA HIS A 13 13.81 8.61 10.78
C HIS A 13 13.62 8.92 9.29
N ALA A 14 12.75 8.19 8.60
CA ALA A 14 12.46 8.45 7.18
C ALA A 14 11.92 9.86 6.95
N ILE A 15 10.91 10.28 7.73
CA ILE A 15 10.32 11.61 7.62
C ILE A 15 11.35 12.71 7.95
N ASP A 16 12.12 12.55 9.02
CA ASP A 16 13.12 13.54 9.44
C ASP A 16 14.25 13.67 8.40
N THR A 17 14.68 12.55 7.80
CA THR A 17 15.68 12.55 6.73
C THR A 17 15.14 13.25 5.49
N LEU A 18 13.95 12.88 5.00
CA LEU A 18 13.32 13.50 3.84
C LEU A 18 13.09 15.01 4.05
N PHE A 19 12.72 15.41 5.25
CA PHE A 19 12.55 16.83 5.60
C PHE A 19 13.90 17.57 5.62
N SER A 20 14.94 16.99 6.21
CA SER A 20 16.27 17.60 6.25
C SER A 20 16.94 17.70 4.87
N GLU A 21 16.63 16.79 3.97
CA GLU A 21 17.08 16.78 2.57
C GLU A 21 16.26 17.72 1.66
N GLY A 22 15.22 18.38 2.19
CA GLY A 22 14.33 19.23 1.41
C GLY A 22 13.36 18.49 0.47
N LYS A 23 13.23 17.18 0.61
CA LYS A 23 12.27 16.38 -0.14
C LYS A 23 10.84 16.51 0.41
N ILE A 24 10.71 16.84 1.70
CA ILE A 24 9.45 17.27 2.30
C ILE A 24 9.54 18.79 2.49
N PHE A 25 8.63 19.54 1.86
CA PHE A 25 8.64 20.99 1.80
C PHE A 25 7.24 21.59 1.85
N ASP A 26 7.16 22.90 2.14
CA ASP A 26 5.90 23.63 2.22
C ASP A 26 5.15 23.64 0.87
N GLY A 27 3.89 23.22 0.90
CA GLY A 27 3.02 23.21 -0.26
C GLY A 27 3.14 21.96 -1.12
N MET A 28 3.93 20.96 -0.71
CA MET A 28 4.05 19.70 -1.45
C MET A 28 2.74 18.92 -1.48
N LYS A 29 2.57 18.12 -2.52
CA LYS A 29 1.49 17.14 -2.68
C LYS A 29 2.03 15.76 -2.29
N ILE A 30 1.51 15.18 -1.22
CA ILE A 30 2.05 13.94 -0.64
C ILE A 30 1.01 12.85 -0.50
N GLY A 31 1.33 11.64 -1.00
CA GLY A 31 0.59 10.41 -0.78
C GLY A 31 0.93 9.79 0.57
N LEU A 32 -0.09 9.47 1.36
CA LEU A 32 0.06 8.88 2.69
C LEU A 32 -0.50 7.46 2.72
N GLY A 33 0.39 6.53 3.00
CA GLY A 33 0.15 5.09 3.01
C GLY A 33 -0.74 4.60 4.15
N THR A 34 -0.95 3.30 4.17
CA THR A 34 -1.86 2.59 5.09
C THR A 34 -1.09 1.60 5.97
N GLY A 35 -1.65 1.30 7.15
CA GLY A 35 -1.17 0.24 8.03
C GLY A 35 -0.14 0.68 9.07
N SER A 36 0.29 -0.30 9.87
CA SER A 36 1.04 -0.06 11.11
C SER A 36 2.44 0.55 10.94
N THR A 37 2.99 0.54 9.72
CA THR A 37 4.30 1.16 9.43
C THR A 37 4.12 2.57 8.86
N ALA A 38 3.07 2.81 8.06
CA ALA A 38 2.79 4.13 7.49
C ALA A 38 2.21 5.10 8.53
N MET A 39 1.38 4.63 9.47
CA MET A 39 0.75 5.50 10.47
C MET A 39 1.75 6.33 11.29
N PRO A 40 2.86 5.79 11.83
CA PRO A 40 3.86 6.62 12.49
C PRO A 40 4.46 7.73 11.61
N ALA A 41 4.59 7.51 10.29
CA ALA A 41 5.03 8.56 9.38
C ALA A 41 4.01 9.71 9.28
N VAL A 42 2.71 9.38 9.25
CA VAL A 42 1.62 10.38 9.30
C VAL A 42 1.67 11.18 10.61
N HIS A 43 1.89 10.50 11.75
CA HIS A 43 2.06 11.15 13.05
C HIS A 43 3.26 12.10 13.06
N ARG A 44 4.39 11.68 12.48
CA ARG A 44 5.59 12.53 12.41
C ARG A 44 5.38 13.79 11.55
N LEU A 45 4.70 13.64 10.41
CA LEU A 45 4.31 14.79 9.58
C LEU A 45 3.40 15.77 10.35
N ALA A 46 2.42 15.24 11.11
CA ALA A 46 1.56 16.09 11.96
C ALA A 46 2.37 16.86 13.00
N GLN A 47 3.40 16.25 13.60
CA GLN A 47 4.30 16.95 14.55
C GLN A 47 5.11 18.07 13.87
N LEU A 48 5.57 17.87 12.64
CA LEU A 48 6.27 18.92 11.87
C LEU A 48 5.32 20.08 11.56
N LEU A 49 4.07 19.78 11.19
CA LEU A 49 3.05 20.82 10.94
C LEU A 49 2.68 21.56 12.22
N SER A 50 2.38 20.88 13.32
CA SER A 50 1.99 21.50 14.59
C SER A 50 3.10 22.32 15.24
N SER A 51 4.36 21.95 15.02
CA SER A 51 5.52 22.72 15.49
C SER A 51 5.87 23.92 14.60
N GLY A 52 5.18 24.10 13.48
CA GLY A 52 5.45 25.17 12.50
C GLY A 52 6.73 24.98 11.67
N LYS A 53 7.43 23.85 11.80
CA LYS A 53 8.58 23.51 10.95
C LYS A 53 8.15 23.25 9.50
N LEU A 54 6.96 22.70 9.31
CA LEU A 54 6.27 22.56 8.05
C LEU A 54 4.95 23.33 8.15
N LYS A 55 4.64 24.17 7.18
CA LYS A 55 3.46 25.08 7.27
C LYS A 55 2.23 24.48 6.60
N LYS A 56 2.42 23.79 5.48
CA LYS A 56 1.33 23.29 4.66
C LYS A 56 1.75 22.11 3.81
N ILE A 57 0.87 21.09 3.72
CA ILE A 57 0.94 20.00 2.73
C ILE A 57 -0.43 19.78 2.13
N TYR A 58 -0.46 19.10 0.97
CA TYR A 58 -1.67 18.61 0.33
C TYR A 58 -1.62 17.08 0.38
N ALA A 59 -2.24 16.50 1.41
CA ALA A 59 -2.17 15.05 1.65
C ALA A 59 -3.25 14.28 0.89
N VAL A 60 -2.87 13.16 0.27
CA VAL A 60 -3.79 12.23 -0.39
C VAL A 60 -3.67 10.87 0.28
N PRO A 61 -4.69 10.42 1.02
CA PRO A 61 -4.66 9.16 1.76
C PRO A 61 -4.94 7.96 0.86
N THR A 62 -4.29 6.82 1.15
CA THR A 62 -4.48 5.56 0.43
C THR A 62 -5.66 4.73 0.96
N SER A 63 -6.27 5.11 2.09
CA SER A 63 -7.37 4.36 2.71
C SER A 63 -8.22 5.23 3.62
N PHE A 64 -9.38 4.70 4.03
CA PHE A 64 -10.18 5.31 5.10
C PHE A 64 -9.45 5.32 6.45
N GLN A 65 -8.62 4.31 6.75
CA GLN A 65 -7.78 4.34 7.96
C GLN A 65 -6.93 5.61 7.98
N THR A 66 -6.22 5.87 6.90
CA THR A 66 -5.34 7.04 6.78
C THR A 66 -6.12 8.34 6.76
N SER A 67 -7.28 8.38 6.09
CA SER A 67 -8.16 9.55 6.08
C SER A 67 -8.61 9.94 7.48
N ILE A 68 -9.12 8.96 8.25
CA ILE A 68 -9.58 9.18 9.63
C ILE A 68 -8.43 9.63 10.54
N GLU A 69 -7.25 9.07 10.37
CA GLU A 69 -6.09 9.46 11.17
C GLU A 69 -5.62 10.88 10.83
N CYS A 70 -5.58 11.23 9.55
CA CYS A 70 -5.28 12.61 9.13
C CYS A 70 -6.28 13.61 9.72
N GLU A 71 -7.58 13.27 9.71
CA GLU A 71 -8.63 14.09 10.30
C GLU A 71 -8.38 14.35 11.79
N LYS A 72 -8.10 13.30 12.58
CA LYS A 72 -7.78 13.42 14.01
C LYS A 72 -6.55 14.30 14.27
N LEU A 73 -5.58 14.25 13.37
CA LEU A 73 -4.32 14.98 13.48
C LEU A 73 -4.38 16.41 12.87
N GLY A 74 -5.53 16.80 12.31
CA GLY A 74 -5.71 18.08 11.67
C GLY A 74 -4.94 18.27 10.37
N ILE A 75 -4.57 17.17 9.69
CA ILE A 75 -3.93 17.19 8.37
C ILE A 75 -5.01 17.30 7.30
N PRO A 76 -5.02 18.38 6.47
CA PRO A 76 -5.99 18.50 5.38
C PRO A 76 -5.78 17.44 4.33
N ILE A 77 -6.85 16.72 3.98
CA ILE A 77 -6.82 15.67 2.95
C ILE A 77 -7.55 16.08 1.68
N TYR A 78 -7.09 15.55 0.56
CA TYR A 78 -7.61 15.84 -0.77
C TYR A 78 -7.77 14.56 -1.57
N SER A 79 -8.67 14.56 -2.53
CA SER A 79 -8.72 13.51 -3.56
C SER A 79 -7.59 13.73 -4.57
N LEU A 80 -7.00 12.65 -5.08
CA LEU A 80 -6.03 12.70 -6.19
C LEU A 80 -6.60 13.46 -7.40
N SER A 81 -7.92 13.31 -7.65
CA SER A 81 -8.63 13.97 -8.74
C SER A 81 -9.08 15.41 -8.43
N SER A 82 -8.79 15.94 -7.24
CA SER A 82 -9.15 17.32 -6.90
C SER A 82 -8.34 18.33 -7.71
N GLN A 83 -8.90 19.52 -7.92
CA GLN A 83 -8.21 20.60 -8.63
C GLN A 83 -6.88 21.00 -7.96
N GLN A 84 -6.80 20.91 -6.62
CA GLN A 84 -5.61 21.23 -5.84
C GLN A 84 -4.47 20.23 -6.11
N ILE A 85 -4.80 18.97 -6.34
CA ILE A 85 -3.82 17.91 -6.62
C ILE A 85 -3.54 17.78 -8.12
N GLY A 86 -4.58 17.74 -8.95
CA GLY A 86 -4.42 17.66 -10.40
C GLY A 86 -3.86 16.33 -10.89
N GLY A 87 -4.11 15.23 -10.17
CA GLY A 87 -3.77 13.88 -10.59
C GLY A 87 -2.30 13.47 -10.40
N SER A 88 -1.44 14.31 -9.80
CA SER A 88 -0.02 13.98 -9.62
C SER A 88 0.50 14.46 -8.26
N LEU A 89 1.36 13.66 -7.65
CA LEU A 89 1.97 13.92 -6.35
C LEU A 89 3.48 14.10 -6.47
N ASP A 90 4.05 14.87 -5.53
CA ASP A 90 5.50 15.03 -5.46
C ASP A 90 6.17 13.82 -4.86
N LEU A 91 5.54 13.21 -3.85
CA LEU A 91 6.05 12.07 -3.10
C LEU A 91 4.89 11.22 -2.60
N ALA A 92 5.07 9.89 -2.55
CA ALA A 92 4.25 9.00 -1.73
C ALA A 92 5.11 8.23 -0.75
N ILE A 93 4.57 7.97 0.44
CA ILE A 93 5.24 7.21 1.50
C ILE A 93 4.31 6.10 1.96
N ASP A 94 4.78 4.84 1.93
CA ASP A 94 3.98 3.68 2.36
C ASP A 94 4.86 2.55 2.88
N GLY A 95 4.24 1.51 3.44
CA GLY A 95 4.88 0.26 3.81
C GLY A 95 4.90 -0.77 2.69
N ALA A 96 5.53 -1.92 2.94
CA ALA A 96 5.46 -3.09 2.08
C ALA A 96 5.35 -4.38 2.91
N ASP A 97 4.78 -5.43 2.30
CA ASP A 97 4.68 -6.77 2.90
C ASP A 97 5.87 -7.64 2.55
N GLU A 98 6.37 -7.55 1.31
CA GLU A 98 7.64 -8.12 0.85
C GLU A 98 8.38 -7.15 -0.05
N ILE A 99 9.72 -7.24 -0.05
CA ILE A 99 10.64 -6.45 -0.90
C ILE A 99 11.72 -7.39 -1.43
N ASP A 100 11.83 -7.53 -2.75
CA ASP A 100 12.87 -8.32 -3.40
C ASP A 100 14.16 -7.53 -3.65
N PRO A 101 15.28 -8.18 -4.09
CA PRO A 101 16.53 -7.49 -4.39
C PRO A 101 16.45 -6.49 -5.55
N TYR A 102 15.44 -6.60 -6.40
CA TYR A 102 15.20 -5.70 -7.54
C TYR A 102 14.28 -4.53 -7.19
N LYS A 103 13.85 -4.45 -5.91
CA LYS A 103 12.92 -3.45 -5.36
C LYS A 103 11.47 -3.61 -5.82
N ASN A 104 11.11 -4.75 -6.37
CA ASN A 104 9.70 -5.07 -6.51
C ASN A 104 9.09 -5.31 -5.13
N LEU A 105 7.79 -5.03 -4.98
CA LEU A 105 7.10 -5.15 -3.70
C LEU A 105 5.89 -6.06 -3.82
N ILE A 106 5.54 -6.73 -2.70
CA ILE A 106 4.17 -7.13 -2.43
C ILE A 106 3.60 -6.18 -1.40
N LYS A 107 2.38 -5.69 -1.68
CA LYS A 107 1.59 -4.84 -0.79
C LYS A 107 0.14 -5.33 -0.74
N GLY A 108 -0.65 -4.77 0.17
CA GLY A 108 -2.08 -5.08 0.26
C GLY A 108 -2.47 -5.99 1.42
N GLY A 109 -1.57 -6.24 2.38
CA GLY A 109 -1.92 -6.92 3.63
C GLY A 109 -3.07 -6.24 4.38
N GLY A 110 -3.20 -4.92 4.26
CA GLY A 110 -4.27 -4.10 4.81
C GLY A 110 -5.52 -3.95 3.92
N ALA A 111 -5.62 -4.67 2.79
CA ALA A 111 -6.71 -4.57 1.82
C ALA A 111 -6.90 -3.17 1.19
N ALA A 112 -5.83 -2.39 1.04
CA ALA A 112 -5.84 -1.04 0.47
C ALA A 112 -5.05 -0.94 -0.86
N LEU A 113 -4.59 -2.07 -1.41
CA LEU A 113 -3.62 -2.16 -2.50
C LEU A 113 -3.96 -1.32 -3.74
N LEU A 114 -5.23 -1.26 -4.14
CA LEU A 114 -5.65 -0.48 -5.32
C LEU A 114 -5.36 1.01 -5.13
N ARG A 115 -5.81 1.59 -4.03
CA ARG A 115 -5.57 3.01 -3.74
C ARG A 115 -4.08 3.27 -3.48
N GLU A 116 -3.38 2.35 -2.82
CA GLU A 116 -1.92 2.43 -2.62
C GLU A 116 -1.19 2.49 -3.97
N LYS A 117 -1.55 1.62 -4.93
CA LYS A 117 -0.94 1.60 -6.26
C LYS A 117 -1.28 2.86 -7.06
N ILE A 118 -2.54 3.28 -7.07
CA ILE A 118 -2.95 4.52 -7.74
C ILE A 118 -2.10 5.70 -7.25
N ILE A 119 -1.89 5.82 -5.95
CA ILE A 119 -1.14 6.91 -5.35
C ILE A 119 0.36 6.77 -5.63
N ALA A 120 0.94 5.58 -5.46
CA ALA A 120 2.35 5.34 -5.74
C ALA A 120 2.71 5.63 -7.21
N TYR A 121 1.90 5.16 -8.16
CA TYR A 121 2.17 5.28 -9.60
C TYR A 121 1.86 6.68 -10.16
N ASN A 122 1.17 7.52 -9.41
CA ASN A 122 0.96 8.94 -9.75
C ASN A 122 1.84 9.88 -8.91
N SER A 123 2.88 9.35 -8.26
CA SER A 123 3.88 10.11 -7.51
C SER A 123 5.20 10.17 -8.26
N LYS A 124 5.89 11.32 -8.21
CA LYS A 124 7.23 11.47 -8.82
C LYS A 124 8.27 10.61 -8.12
N GLU A 125 8.12 10.41 -6.81
CA GLU A 125 8.98 9.56 -5.99
C GLU A 125 8.10 8.71 -5.05
N PHE A 126 8.41 7.42 -4.93
CA PHE A 126 7.74 6.52 -4.00
C PHE A 126 8.73 6.00 -2.96
N ILE A 127 8.51 6.35 -1.70
CA ILE A 127 9.35 5.95 -0.57
C ILE A 127 8.68 4.82 0.18
N VAL A 128 9.40 3.70 0.29
CA VAL A 128 8.95 2.53 1.05
C VAL A 128 9.63 2.50 2.41
N ILE A 129 8.81 2.44 3.46
CA ILE A 129 9.25 2.27 4.83
C ILE A 129 8.99 0.83 5.25
N ALA A 130 10.03 0.08 5.57
CA ALA A 130 9.89 -1.31 5.98
C ALA A 130 10.99 -1.72 6.97
N ASP A 131 10.70 -2.69 7.80
CA ASP A 131 11.72 -3.38 8.59
C ASP A 131 12.42 -4.48 7.79
N GLU A 132 13.60 -4.89 8.23
CA GLU A 132 14.47 -5.83 7.49
C GLU A 132 13.82 -7.20 7.19
N ARG A 133 12.84 -7.63 7.97
CA ARG A 133 12.12 -8.90 7.78
C ARG A 133 11.25 -8.90 6.53
N LYS A 134 10.99 -7.71 5.96
CA LYS A 134 10.25 -7.56 4.70
C LYS A 134 11.10 -7.86 3.46
N LYS A 135 12.43 -7.94 3.64
CA LYS A 135 13.34 -8.34 2.56
C LYS A 135 13.23 -9.84 2.31
N VAL A 136 12.97 -10.22 1.07
CA VAL A 136 12.86 -11.62 0.64
C VAL A 136 13.77 -11.89 -0.55
N LYS A 137 14.18 -13.15 -0.74
CA LYS A 137 14.94 -13.57 -1.92
C LYS A 137 14.05 -13.82 -3.12
N SER A 138 12.82 -14.31 -2.87
CA SER A 138 11.80 -14.60 -3.87
C SER A 138 10.45 -14.21 -3.31
N MET A 139 9.65 -13.52 -4.09
CA MET A 139 8.34 -13.00 -3.69
C MET A 139 7.27 -14.06 -3.64
N GLY A 140 6.23 -13.83 -2.83
CA GLY A 140 5.04 -14.68 -2.75
C GLY A 140 5.25 -16.04 -2.06
N LYS A 141 6.42 -16.27 -1.43
CA LYS A 141 6.71 -17.48 -0.67
C LYS A 141 6.36 -17.30 0.82
N GLY A 142 6.72 -16.17 1.40
CA GLY A 142 6.43 -15.84 2.79
C GLY A 142 5.06 -15.21 2.98
N PHE A 143 4.66 -14.37 2.05
CA PHE A 143 3.40 -13.64 2.06
C PHE A 143 2.55 -13.98 0.83
N ALA A 144 1.26 -14.28 1.02
CA ALA A 144 0.35 -14.51 -0.10
C ALA A 144 0.13 -13.20 -0.86
N LEU A 145 0.07 -13.25 -2.19
CA LEU A 145 -0.23 -12.07 -2.99
C LEU A 145 -1.72 -11.72 -2.87
N PRO A 146 -2.07 -10.52 -2.40
CA PRO A 146 -3.46 -10.07 -2.42
C PRO A 146 -3.86 -9.63 -3.83
N ILE A 147 -5.08 -9.97 -4.23
CA ILE A 147 -5.71 -9.51 -5.46
C ILE A 147 -7.07 -8.92 -5.12
N GLU A 148 -7.32 -7.68 -5.52
CA GLU A 148 -8.63 -7.05 -5.39
C GLU A 148 -9.49 -7.42 -6.60
N ILE A 149 -10.68 -7.94 -6.33
CA ILE A 149 -11.59 -8.49 -7.35
C ILE A 149 -13.00 -7.96 -7.19
N ILE A 150 -13.71 -7.82 -8.31
CA ILE A 150 -15.15 -7.61 -8.29
C ILE A 150 -15.83 -8.82 -7.64
N PRO A 151 -16.73 -8.64 -6.65
CA PRO A 151 -17.36 -9.74 -5.92
C PRO A 151 -18.02 -10.78 -6.82
N GLU A 152 -18.69 -10.35 -7.88
CA GLU A 152 -19.40 -11.20 -8.84
C GLU A 152 -18.44 -12.11 -9.63
N ALA A 153 -17.21 -11.67 -9.87
CA ALA A 153 -16.21 -12.42 -10.63
C ALA A 153 -15.44 -13.46 -9.78
N ARG A 154 -15.68 -13.52 -8.47
CA ARG A 154 -14.92 -14.34 -7.53
C ARG A 154 -14.73 -15.79 -8.00
N LEU A 155 -15.81 -16.47 -8.35
CA LEU A 155 -15.75 -17.90 -8.69
C LEU A 155 -15.01 -18.16 -10.01
N SER A 156 -15.21 -17.31 -11.02
CA SER A 156 -14.53 -17.43 -12.31
C SER A 156 -13.02 -17.19 -12.19
N ILE A 157 -12.62 -16.17 -11.43
CA ILE A 157 -11.21 -15.88 -11.16
C ILE A 157 -10.56 -17.03 -10.38
N THR A 158 -11.21 -17.51 -9.30
CA THR A 158 -10.70 -18.64 -8.51
C THR A 158 -10.43 -19.85 -9.39
N LYS A 159 -11.40 -20.28 -10.20
CA LYS A 159 -11.24 -21.42 -11.11
C LYS A 159 -10.11 -21.21 -12.12
N THR A 160 -9.99 -19.99 -12.68
CA THR A 160 -8.92 -19.69 -13.64
C THR A 160 -7.53 -19.84 -13.01
N LEU A 161 -7.34 -19.36 -11.78
CA LEU A 161 -6.07 -19.46 -11.08
C LEU A 161 -5.77 -20.89 -10.60
N GLU A 162 -6.77 -21.60 -10.08
CA GLU A 162 -6.64 -22.99 -9.63
C GLU A 162 -6.25 -23.93 -10.78
N THR A 163 -6.72 -23.71 -12.02
CA THR A 163 -6.29 -24.50 -13.19
C THR A 163 -4.80 -24.32 -13.51
N GLN A 164 -4.16 -23.26 -13.00
CA GLN A 164 -2.73 -23.01 -13.10
C GLN A 164 -1.94 -23.55 -11.90
N GLY A 165 -2.61 -24.27 -10.98
CA GLY A 165 -2.00 -24.81 -9.77
C GLY A 165 -1.79 -23.77 -8.66
N ILE A 166 -2.42 -22.60 -8.77
CA ILE A 166 -2.34 -21.53 -7.77
C ILE A 166 -3.38 -21.79 -6.69
N GLU A 167 -2.95 -21.76 -5.43
CA GLU A 167 -3.87 -21.79 -4.28
C GLU A 167 -4.56 -20.42 -4.15
N VAL A 168 -5.88 -20.44 -3.97
CA VAL A 168 -6.70 -19.20 -3.87
C VAL A 168 -7.55 -19.26 -2.62
N VAL A 169 -7.42 -18.26 -1.76
CA VAL A 169 -8.19 -18.11 -0.52
C VAL A 169 -8.93 -16.78 -0.54
N LEU A 170 -10.27 -16.83 -0.38
CA LEU A 170 -11.05 -15.61 -0.14
C LEU A 170 -10.71 -15.07 1.25
N ARG A 171 -10.27 -13.79 1.33
CA ARG A 171 -9.88 -13.19 2.60
C ARG A 171 -11.10 -12.94 3.48
N GLU A 172 -11.11 -13.54 4.66
CA GLU A 172 -12.16 -13.37 5.65
C GLU A 172 -11.96 -12.10 6.50
N GLY A 173 -13.07 -11.49 6.89
CA GLY A 173 -13.07 -10.33 7.78
C GLY A 173 -12.74 -10.70 9.23
N VAL A 174 -11.89 -9.92 9.90
CA VAL A 174 -11.61 -10.09 11.33
C VAL A 174 -12.75 -9.48 12.14
N LYS A 175 -13.43 -10.28 12.98
CA LYS A 175 -14.64 -9.90 13.75
C LYS A 175 -15.83 -9.44 12.89
N LYS A 176 -15.78 -9.61 11.59
CA LYS A 176 -16.84 -9.41 10.64
C LYS A 176 -17.19 -10.76 10.01
N MET A 177 -18.47 -11.11 9.93
CA MET A 177 -18.90 -12.31 9.23
C MET A 177 -18.77 -12.12 7.72
N GLY A 178 -18.18 -13.13 7.05
CA GLY A 178 -17.93 -13.13 5.60
C GLY A 178 -16.67 -12.37 5.18
N PRO A 179 -16.48 -12.13 3.87
CA PRO A 179 -15.23 -11.65 3.31
C PRO A 179 -14.87 -10.21 3.72
N VAL A 180 -13.58 -9.89 3.66
CA VAL A 180 -13.14 -8.50 3.68
C VAL A 180 -13.76 -7.76 2.51
N VAL A 181 -14.26 -6.55 2.78
CA VAL A 181 -14.71 -5.60 1.76
C VAL A 181 -13.74 -4.42 1.77
N THR A 182 -13.14 -4.13 0.63
CA THR A 182 -12.20 -3.01 0.49
C THR A 182 -12.91 -1.66 0.57
N ASP A 183 -12.15 -0.58 0.73
CA ASP A 183 -12.65 0.79 0.68
C ASP A 183 -13.30 1.16 -0.67
N ASN A 184 -13.18 0.27 -1.67
CA ASN A 184 -13.76 0.42 -3.00
C ASN A 184 -15.00 -0.46 -3.21
N GLY A 185 -15.41 -1.24 -2.19
CA GLY A 185 -16.55 -2.16 -2.26
C GLY A 185 -16.23 -3.52 -2.88
N ASN A 186 -14.97 -3.85 -3.10
CA ASN A 186 -14.50 -5.08 -3.71
C ASN A 186 -14.10 -6.14 -2.67
N PHE A 187 -13.81 -7.38 -3.12
CA PHE A 187 -13.26 -8.43 -2.27
C PHE A 187 -11.76 -8.56 -2.48
N ILE A 188 -11.10 -9.24 -1.54
CA ILE A 188 -9.70 -9.66 -1.66
C ILE A 188 -9.65 -11.18 -1.71
N ILE A 189 -8.90 -11.71 -2.67
CA ILE A 189 -8.39 -13.07 -2.64
C ILE A 189 -6.88 -13.03 -2.39
N ASP A 190 -6.41 -13.95 -1.56
CA ASP A 190 -4.99 -14.17 -1.31
C ASP A 190 -4.53 -15.39 -2.11
N VAL A 191 -3.48 -15.23 -2.93
CA VAL A 191 -3.00 -16.31 -3.79
C VAL A 191 -1.58 -16.74 -3.42
N ARG A 192 -1.31 -18.05 -3.57
CA ARG A 192 0.01 -18.66 -3.35
C ARG A 192 0.38 -19.55 -4.51
N TRP A 193 1.59 -19.37 -5.00
CA TRP A 193 2.18 -20.27 -6.00
C TRP A 193 2.77 -21.51 -5.33
N PRO A 194 2.82 -22.67 -6.04
CA PRO A 194 3.59 -23.84 -5.58
C PRO A 194 5.02 -23.45 -5.20
N GLU A 195 5.59 -24.14 -4.22
CA GLU A 195 6.94 -23.86 -3.70
C GLU A 195 8.00 -23.80 -4.81
N ALA A 196 7.92 -24.72 -5.77
CA ALA A 196 8.86 -24.81 -6.90
C ALA A 196 8.59 -23.82 -8.03
N ALA A 197 7.51 -23.04 -7.98
CA ALA A 197 7.21 -22.09 -9.04
C ALA A 197 8.20 -20.93 -9.03
N ASP A 198 8.65 -20.55 -10.21
CA ASP A 198 9.36 -19.28 -10.41
C ASP A 198 8.34 -18.15 -10.48
N VAL A 199 8.52 -17.14 -9.63
CA VAL A 199 7.61 -15.99 -9.52
C VAL A 199 8.33 -14.79 -10.13
N ASP A 200 7.95 -14.44 -11.37
CA ASP A 200 8.34 -13.19 -12.01
C ASP A 200 7.27 -12.11 -11.67
N PRO A 201 7.55 -11.17 -10.76
CA PRO A 201 6.56 -10.20 -10.29
C PRO A 201 5.99 -9.37 -11.42
N LYS A 202 6.83 -8.93 -12.37
CA LYS A 202 6.41 -8.06 -13.47
C LYS A 202 5.50 -8.77 -14.46
N ALA A 203 5.88 -9.96 -14.90
CA ALA A 203 5.06 -10.75 -15.82
C ALA A 203 3.71 -11.15 -15.17
N LEU A 204 3.74 -11.48 -13.88
CA LEU A 204 2.53 -11.84 -13.13
C LEU A 204 1.63 -10.63 -12.88
N GLU A 205 2.17 -9.46 -12.54
CA GLU A 205 1.39 -8.22 -12.39
C GLU A 205 0.56 -7.97 -13.66
N GLU A 206 1.21 -8.02 -14.82
CA GLU A 206 0.54 -7.80 -16.11
C GLU A 206 -0.48 -8.89 -16.45
N SER A 207 -0.16 -10.16 -16.19
CA SER A 207 -1.05 -11.29 -16.55
C SER A 207 -2.28 -11.36 -15.67
N LEU A 208 -2.14 -11.08 -14.37
CA LEU A 208 -3.27 -11.06 -13.43
C LEU A 208 -4.25 -9.94 -13.76
N ASN A 209 -3.77 -8.76 -14.13
CA ASN A 209 -4.61 -7.63 -14.49
C ASN A 209 -5.37 -7.82 -15.82
N LYS A 210 -5.04 -8.85 -16.62
CA LYS A 210 -5.79 -9.23 -17.83
C LYS A 210 -7.00 -10.14 -17.56
N ILE A 211 -7.12 -10.66 -16.34
CA ILE A 211 -8.24 -11.54 -15.96
C ILE A 211 -9.48 -10.67 -15.71
N THR A 212 -10.55 -10.90 -16.46
CA THR A 212 -11.80 -10.16 -16.30
C THR A 212 -12.33 -10.25 -14.87
N GLY A 213 -12.54 -9.10 -14.22
CA GLY A 213 -13.01 -9.00 -12.84
C GLY A 213 -11.89 -8.85 -11.80
N VAL A 214 -10.62 -9.03 -12.17
CA VAL A 214 -9.50 -8.52 -11.37
C VAL A 214 -9.49 -7.01 -11.50
N VAL A 215 -9.44 -6.32 -10.37
CA VAL A 215 -9.38 -4.86 -10.31
C VAL A 215 -7.92 -4.41 -10.23
N GLU A 216 -7.15 -5.04 -9.33
CA GLU A 216 -5.72 -4.82 -9.19
C GLU A 216 -5.09 -5.93 -8.35
N ASN A 217 -3.79 -6.10 -8.43
CA ASN A 217 -3.02 -7.06 -7.63
C ASN A 217 -1.93 -6.39 -6.81
N GLY A 218 -1.42 -7.11 -5.82
CA GLY A 218 -0.48 -6.59 -4.83
C GLY A 218 0.98 -6.51 -5.27
N PHE A 219 1.35 -6.90 -6.49
CA PHE A 219 2.69 -6.64 -7.02
C PHE A 219 2.84 -5.15 -7.36
N PHE A 220 3.98 -4.57 -7.04
CA PHE A 220 4.40 -3.22 -7.42
C PHE A 220 5.79 -3.33 -8.03
N THR A 221 5.93 -3.23 -9.37
CA THR A 221 7.16 -3.51 -10.12
C THR A 221 7.69 -2.29 -10.87
#